data_c8e7200b8f71b7b59de59d99d356c452
#
_entry.id   c8e7200b8f71b7b59de59d99d356c452
#
_cell.length_a   1.000
_cell.length_b   1.000
_cell.length_c   1.000
_cell.angle_alpha   90.00
_cell.angle_beta   90.00
_cell.angle_gamma   90.00
#
_symmetry.space_group_name_H-M   'P 1'
#
loop_
_entity.id
_entity.type
_entity.pdbx_description
1 polymer ?
#
loop_
_entity_poly.entity_id
_entity_poly.type
_entity_poly.pdbx_seq_one_letter_code
_entity_poly.pdbx_strand_id
1 'polypeptide(L)'
;MTIEEFLRLSNRLREYYGKQIKDRFSEYTFSPNEISILILLQNNTSITTSTQLRVVLGVSKALVSRSVTSLEQKGLITVKGIPNDKRISHIELTENAIPVLEKISIEIDKINQVLFKDIPTKDIQCMIDTMNKMNEKIEGAN
;
A
#
# COMPACT_ATOMS: atom_id res chain seq x y z
N MET A 1 16.59 -2.55 -22.02
CA MET A 1 16.23 -3.21 -20.74
C MET A 1 15.41 -4.47 -21.05
N THR A 2 15.86 -5.60 -20.54
CA THR A 2 15.13 -6.86 -20.68
C THR A 2 13.99 -6.94 -19.66
N ILE A 3 13.03 -7.84 -19.90
CA ILE A 3 11.93 -8.03 -18.95
C ILE A 3 12.44 -8.60 -17.61
N GLU A 4 13.44 -9.45 -17.64
CA GLU A 4 14.07 -10.01 -16.43
C GLU A 4 14.75 -8.93 -15.59
N GLU A 5 15.44 -7.99 -16.21
CA GLU A 5 16.05 -6.85 -15.54
C GLU A 5 15.00 -5.98 -14.87
N PHE A 6 13.92 -5.67 -15.58
CA PHE A 6 12.81 -4.88 -15.05
C PHE A 6 12.15 -5.56 -13.84
N LEU A 7 11.81 -6.84 -13.96
CA LEU A 7 11.19 -7.60 -12.88
C LEU A 7 12.12 -7.74 -11.67
N ARG A 8 13.42 -7.97 -11.90
CA ARG A 8 14.42 -8.04 -10.84
C ARG A 8 14.54 -6.72 -10.08
N LEU A 9 14.62 -5.60 -10.79
CA LEU A 9 14.70 -4.27 -10.18
C LEU A 9 13.42 -3.94 -9.40
N SER A 10 12.25 -4.26 -9.94
CA SER A 10 10.97 -4.07 -9.27
C SER A 10 10.88 -4.88 -7.97
N ASN A 11 11.32 -6.13 -7.97
CA ASN A 11 11.36 -6.97 -6.77
C ASN A 11 12.33 -6.42 -5.71
N ARG A 12 13.52 -5.99 -6.12
CA ARG A 12 14.49 -5.38 -5.19
C ARG A 12 13.93 -4.11 -4.53
N LEU A 13 13.21 -3.30 -5.29
CA LEU A 13 12.57 -2.10 -4.76
C LEU A 13 11.47 -2.46 -3.74
N ARG A 14 10.67 -3.47 -4.06
CA ARG A 14 9.65 -4.00 -3.13
C ARG A 14 10.28 -4.53 -1.84
N GLU A 15 11.33 -5.32 -1.93
CA GLU A 15 12.06 -5.85 -0.79
C GLU A 15 12.67 -4.73 0.07
N TYR A 16 13.25 -3.73 -0.57
CA TYR A 16 13.82 -2.57 0.11
C TYR A 16 12.75 -1.83 0.95
N TYR A 17 11.62 -1.47 0.34
CA TYR A 17 10.53 -0.81 1.07
C TYR A 17 9.98 -1.68 2.19
N GLY A 18 9.76 -2.97 1.93
CA GLY A 18 9.26 -3.91 2.93
C GLY A 18 10.18 -3.99 4.16
N LYS A 19 11.50 -4.07 3.94
CA LYS A 19 12.49 -4.07 5.01
C LYS A 19 12.51 -2.75 5.78
N GLN A 20 12.53 -1.61 5.08
CA GLN A 20 12.54 -0.30 5.71
C GLN A 20 11.29 -0.05 6.55
N ILE A 21 10.12 -0.43 6.04
CA ILE A 21 8.86 -0.34 6.78
C ILE A 21 8.91 -1.23 8.02
N LYS A 22 9.33 -2.48 7.88
CA LYS A 22 9.44 -3.41 9.01
C LYS A 22 10.36 -2.85 10.11
N ASP A 23 11.53 -2.33 9.74
CA ASP A 23 12.50 -1.81 10.69
C ASP A 23 11.99 -0.55 11.40
N ARG A 24 11.32 0.35 10.67
CA ARG A 24 10.82 1.62 11.22
C ARG A 24 9.55 1.49 12.06
N PHE A 25 8.73 0.47 11.79
CA PHE A 25 7.46 0.26 12.48
C PHE A 25 7.46 -0.95 13.43
N SER A 26 8.62 -1.56 13.71
CA SER A 26 8.75 -2.69 14.64
C SER A 26 8.25 -2.38 16.05
N GLU A 27 8.38 -1.13 16.50
CA GLU A 27 7.94 -0.68 17.83
C GLU A 27 6.42 -0.46 17.92
N TYR A 28 5.72 -0.34 16.78
CA TYR A 28 4.30 0.02 16.71
C TYR A 28 3.36 -1.18 16.57
N THR A 29 3.87 -2.40 16.63
CA THR A 29 3.07 -3.63 16.45
C THR A 29 2.34 -3.75 15.09
N PHE A 30 2.75 -2.97 14.10
CA PHE A 30 2.21 -3.06 12.75
C PHE A 30 3.05 -3.97 11.86
N SER A 31 2.39 -4.82 11.08
CA SER A 31 3.03 -5.56 9.99
C SER A 31 3.20 -4.66 8.76
N PRO A 32 4.14 -4.98 7.85
CA PRO A 32 4.26 -4.25 6.58
C PRO A 32 2.97 -4.22 5.77
N ASN A 33 2.17 -5.29 5.79
CA ASN A 33 0.88 -5.34 5.09
C ASN A 33 -0.16 -4.41 5.71
N GLU A 34 -0.21 -4.30 7.03
CA GLU A 34 -1.08 -3.35 7.72
C GLU A 34 -0.75 -1.91 7.34
N ILE A 35 0.53 -1.56 7.31
CA ILE A 35 1.01 -0.24 6.87
C ILE A 35 0.61 0.02 5.41
N SER A 36 0.83 -0.95 4.53
CA SER A 36 0.45 -0.83 3.11
C SER A 36 -1.05 -0.65 2.92
N ILE A 37 -1.87 -1.36 3.68
CA ILE A 37 -3.33 -1.22 3.64
C ILE A 37 -3.75 0.19 4.07
N LEU A 38 -3.21 0.72 5.16
CA LEU A 38 -3.52 2.06 5.64
C LEU A 38 -3.14 3.13 4.59
N ILE A 39 -1.97 3.01 3.97
CA ILE A 39 -1.53 3.92 2.91
C ILE A 39 -2.46 3.84 1.70
N LEU A 40 -2.84 2.64 1.26
CA LEU A 40 -3.72 2.45 0.12
C LEU A 40 -5.11 3.03 0.37
N LEU A 41 -5.68 2.81 1.53
CA LEU A 41 -6.98 3.35 1.90
C LEU A 41 -6.97 4.89 1.96
N GLN A 42 -5.87 5.47 2.43
CA GLN A 42 -5.71 6.92 2.49
C GLN A 42 -5.60 7.54 1.09
N ASN A 43 -4.82 6.93 0.22
CA ASN A 43 -4.46 7.52 -1.09
C ASN A 43 -5.46 7.18 -2.21
N ASN A 44 -6.33 6.21 -1.99
CA ASN A 44 -7.23 5.69 -3.02
C ASN A 44 -8.65 5.56 -2.49
N THR A 45 -9.47 6.57 -2.68
CA THR A 45 -10.87 6.57 -2.23
C THR A 45 -11.74 5.52 -2.93
N SER A 46 -11.29 5.00 -4.08
CA SER A 46 -11.95 3.92 -4.81
C SER A 46 -11.67 2.51 -4.25
N ILE A 47 -10.65 2.35 -3.40
CA ILE A 47 -10.32 1.08 -2.76
C ILE A 47 -11.07 1.00 -1.43
N THR A 48 -12.10 0.17 -1.38
CA THR A 48 -12.99 0.04 -0.21
C THR A 48 -13.28 -1.42 0.16
N THR A 49 -12.70 -2.40 -0.53
CA THR A 49 -12.96 -3.83 -0.28
C THR A 49 -11.70 -4.65 -0.10
N SER A 50 -11.80 -5.76 0.64
CA SER A 50 -10.69 -6.71 0.81
C SER A 50 -10.23 -7.31 -0.52
N THR A 51 -11.13 -7.55 -1.47
CA THR A 51 -10.78 -8.05 -2.80
C THR A 51 -9.91 -7.06 -3.56
N GLN A 52 -10.25 -5.77 -3.52
CA GLN A 52 -9.44 -4.72 -4.15
C GLN A 52 -8.06 -4.62 -3.49
N LEU A 53 -7.99 -4.67 -2.16
CA LEU A 53 -6.72 -4.68 -1.43
C LEU A 53 -5.84 -5.86 -1.85
N ARG A 54 -6.43 -7.05 -1.96
CA ARG A 54 -5.70 -8.26 -2.39
C ARG A 54 -5.10 -8.10 -3.79
N VAL A 55 -5.88 -7.57 -4.72
CA VAL A 55 -5.44 -7.36 -6.11
C VAL A 55 -4.27 -6.38 -6.15
N VAL A 56 -4.41 -5.22 -5.49
CA VAL A 56 -3.37 -4.18 -5.50
C VAL A 56 -2.10 -4.63 -4.79
N LEU A 57 -2.22 -5.29 -3.64
CA LEU A 57 -1.06 -5.77 -2.87
C LEU A 57 -0.41 -7.02 -3.44
N GLY A 58 -1.15 -7.80 -4.26
CA GLY A 58 -0.64 -9.05 -4.79
C GLY A 58 -0.37 -10.12 -3.72
N VAL A 59 -1.17 -10.14 -2.67
CA VAL A 59 -1.02 -11.06 -1.53
C VAL A 59 -2.24 -11.99 -1.41
N SER A 60 -2.11 -13.04 -0.57
CA SER A 60 -3.18 -14.01 -0.38
C SER A 60 -4.41 -13.41 0.32
N LYS A 61 -5.57 -14.01 0.08
CA LYS A 61 -6.82 -13.66 0.77
C LYS A 61 -6.69 -13.79 2.29
N ALA A 62 -6.03 -14.84 2.77
CA ALA A 62 -5.81 -15.08 4.20
C ALA A 62 -4.98 -13.97 4.84
N LEU A 63 -3.95 -13.49 4.16
CA LEU A 63 -3.09 -12.42 4.67
C LEU A 63 -3.82 -11.09 4.74
N VAL A 64 -4.60 -10.73 3.71
CA VAL A 64 -5.45 -9.53 3.72
C VAL A 64 -6.48 -9.62 4.85
N SER A 65 -7.16 -10.74 4.97
CA SER A 65 -8.18 -10.96 6.01
C SER A 65 -7.61 -10.79 7.43
N ARG A 66 -6.45 -11.38 7.71
CA ARG A 66 -5.78 -11.21 9.00
C ARG A 66 -5.37 -9.76 9.27
N SER A 67 -4.83 -9.10 8.26
CA SER A 67 -4.40 -7.71 8.39
C SER A 67 -5.58 -6.77 8.60
N VAL A 68 -6.67 -6.96 7.88
CA VAL A 68 -7.92 -6.19 8.05
C VAL A 68 -8.50 -6.41 9.43
N THR A 69 -8.61 -7.67 9.90
CA THR A 69 -9.08 -7.99 11.25
C THR A 69 -8.22 -7.32 12.32
N SER A 70 -6.91 -7.36 12.18
CA SER A 70 -5.98 -6.72 13.12
C SER A 70 -6.16 -5.20 13.15
N LEU A 71 -6.28 -4.55 12.01
CA LEU A 71 -6.52 -3.11 11.92
C LEU A 71 -7.87 -2.70 12.51
N GLU A 72 -8.90 -3.50 12.31
CA GLU A 72 -10.21 -3.27 12.91
C GLU A 72 -10.15 -3.39 14.45
N GLN A 73 -9.48 -4.41 14.96
CA GLN A 73 -9.26 -4.57 16.41
C GLN A 73 -8.48 -3.41 17.03
N LYS A 74 -7.55 -2.81 16.27
CA LYS A 74 -6.80 -1.62 16.68
C LYS A 74 -7.63 -0.33 16.59
N GLY A 75 -8.85 -0.40 16.08
CA GLY A 75 -9.74 0.75 15.95
C GLY A 75 -9.38 1.71 14.82
N LEU A 76 -8.53 1.29 13.87
CA LEU A 76 -8.04 2.15 12.78
C LEU A 76 -8.89 2.09 11.52
N ILE A 77 -9.66 1.03 11.36
CA ILE A 77 -10.62 0.85 10.28
C ILE A 77 -11.93 0.31 10.82
N THR A 78 -13.00 0.52 10.08
CA THR A 78 -14.29 -0.15 10.26
C THR A 78 -14.58 -1.01 9.05
N VAL A 79 -15.18 -2.16 9.29
CA VAL A 79 -15.61 -3.08 8.24
C VAL A 79 -17.13 -3.20 8.32
N LYS A 80 -17.82 -2.74 7.28
CA LYS A 80 -19.29 -2.77 7.22
C LYS A 80 -19.73 -3.69 6.09
N GLY A 81 -20.60 -4.66 6.41
CA GLY A 81 -21.26 -5.49 5.41
C GLY A 81 -22.22 -4.65 4.56
N ILE A 82 -22.32 -4.98 3.27
CA ILE A 82 -23.34 -4.38 2.41
C ILE A 82 -24.68 -5.09 2.70
N PRO A 83 -25.77 -4.33 2.95
CA PRO A 83 -27.11 -4.93 3.02
C PRO A 83 -27.39 -5.73 1.74
N ASN A 84 -27.82 -6.98 1.87
CA ASN A 84 -28.14 -7.93 0.80
C ASN A 84 -26.94 -8.65 0.13
N ASP A 85 -25.71 -8.36 0.48
CA ASP A 85 -24.56 -9.17 0.03
C ASP A 85 -23.56 -9.39 1.17
N LYS A 86 -23.58 -10.60 1.75
CA LYS A 86 -22.65 -11.00 2.82
C LYS A 86 -21.22 -11.23 2.34
N ARG A 87 -20.96 -11.16 1.02
CA ARG A 87 -19.66 -11.42 0.41
C ARG A 87 -18.81 -10.17 0.29
N ILE A 88 -19.43 -8.99 0.33
CA ILE A 88 -18.77 -7.71 0.13
C ILE A 88 -18.87 -6.90 1.40
N SER A 89 -17.72 -6.46 1.90
CA SER A 89 -17.62 -5.59 3.06
C SER A 89 -16.87 -4.33 2.67
N HIS A 90 -17.41 -3.17 3.06
CA HIS A 90 -16.73 -1.89 2.91
C HIS A 90 -15.80 -1.64 4.07
N ILE A 91 -14.59 -1.23 3.73
CA ILE A 91 -13.52 -0.87 4.66
C ILE A 91 -13.34 0.63 4.62
N GLU A 92 -13.41 1.27 5.79
CA GLU A 92 -13.21 2.71 5.93
C GLU A 92 -12.22 3.01 7.04
N LEU A 93 -11.39 4.04 6.84
CA LEU A 93 -10.52 4.58 7.88
C LEU A 93 -11.34 5.27 8.96
N THR A 94 -10.92 5.14 10.21
CA THR A 94 -11.50 5.86 11.35
C THR A 94 -10.71 7.14 11.65
N GLU A 95 -11.27 8.00 12.50
CA GLU A 95 -10.55 9.18 13.00
C GLU A 95 -9.28 8.80 13.77
N ASN A 96 -9.29 7.65 14.45
CA ASN A 96 -8.11 7.14 15.17
C ASN A 96 -6.94 6.81 14.25
N ALA A 97 -7.19 6.59 12.97
CA ALA A 97 -6.14 6.36 11.98
C ALA A 97 -5.35 7.63 11.64
N ILE A 98 -5.91 8.82 11.82
CA ILE A 98 -5.28 10.09 11.43
C ILE A 98 -3.87 10.26 12.03
N PRO A 99 -3.65 10.17 13.36
CA PRO A 99 -2.30 10.31 13.91
C PRO A 99 -1.35 9.19 13.49
N VAL A 100 -1.86 7.99 13.24
CA VAL A 100 -1.05 6.87 12.73
C VAL A 100 -0.60 7.14 11.29
N LEU A 101 -1.51 7.62 10.44
CA LEU A 101 -1.22 7.97 9.05
C LEU A 101 -0.20 9.12 8.94
N GLU A 102 -0.27 10.10 9.83
CA GLU A 102 0.73 11.17 9.91
C GLU A 102 2.13 10.63 10.21
N LYS A 103 2.26 9.71 11.17
CA LYS A 103 3.53 9.05 11.48
C LYS A 103 4.03 8.21 10.32
N ILE A 104 3.15 7.46 9.67
CA ILE A 104 3.48 6.66 8.49
C ILE A 104 4.04 7.57 7.39
N SER A 105 3.37 8.68 7.11
CA SER A 105 3.80 9.65 6.10
C SER A 105 5.21 10.17 6.38
N ILE A 106 5.49 10.57 7.61
CA ILE A 106 6.82 11.06 8.03
C ILE A 106 7.90 9.99 7.80
N GLU A 107 7.64 8.75 8.19
CA GLU A 107 8.62 7.67 8.04
C GLU A 107 8.83 7.27 6.58
N ILE A 108 7.78 7.25 5.77
CA ILE A 108 7.88 7.01 4.32
C ILE A 108 8.69 8.11 3.65
N ASP A 109 8.47 9.38 4.02
CA ASP A 109 9.24 10.50 3.49
C ASP A 109 10.74 10.35 3.81
N LYS A 110 11.09 9.90 5.01
CA LYS A 110 12.49 9.61 5.38
C LYS A 110 13.10 8.49 4.52
N ILE A 111 12.34 7.43 4.26
CA ILE A 111 12.76 6.34 3.38
C ILE A 111 13.03 6.89 1.97
N ASN A 112 12.10 7.69 1.46
CA ASN A 112 12.21 8.29 0.14
C ASN A 112 13.38 9.27 0.02
N GLN A 113 13.63 10.06 1.05
CA GLN A 113 14.78 10.98 1.09
C GLN A 113 16.12 10.24 0.92
N VAL A 114 16.26 9.07 1.54
CA VAL A 114 17.45 8.23 1.38
C VAL A 114 17.52 7.60 0.01
N LEU A 115 16.40 6.99 -0.44
CA LEU A 115 16.35 6.26 -1.71
C LEU A 115 16.57 7.16 -2.92
N PHE A 116 15.99 8.36 -2.89
CA PHE A 116 16.05 9.31 -4.00
C PHE A 116 17.15 10.36 -3.86
N LYS A 117 18.03 10.20 -2.87
CA LYS A 117 19.16 11.11 -2.70
C LYS A 117 19.97 11.21 -3.99
N ASP A 118 20.32 12.45 -4.37
CA ASP A 118 21.08 12.76 -5.58
C ASP A 118 20.41 12.39 -6.91
N ILE A 119 19.13 11.98 -6.88
CA ILE A 119 18.34 11.77 -8.09
C ILE A 119 17.52 13.04 -8.36
N PRO A 120 17.66 13.65 -9.55
CA PRO A 120 16.88 14.85 -9.88
C PRO A 120 15.37 14.60 -9.81
N THR A 121 14.62 15.54 -9.25
CA THR A 121 13.15 15.45 -9.11
C THR A 121 12.46 15.20 -10.46
N LYS A 122 12.96 15.79 -11.55
CA LYS A 122 12.44 15.57 -12.88
C LYS A 122 12.53 14.12 -13.35
N ASP A 123 13.58 13.40 -12.96
CA ASP A 123 13.77 12.00 -13.33
C ASP A 123 12.82 11.10 -12.54
N ILE A 124 12.60 11.42 -11.27
CA ILE A 124 11.60 10.74 -10.44
C ILE A 124 10.20 10.94 -11.01
N GLN A 125 9.86 12.17 -11.40
CA GLN A 125 8.56 12.47 -12.00
C GLN A 125 8.38 11.75 -13.34
N CYS A 126 9.42 11.72 -14.17
CA CYS A 126 9.40 10.99 -15.44
C CYS A 126 9.16 9.48 -15.25
N MET A 127 9.78 8.90 -14.23
CA MET A 127 9.56 7.50 -13.85
C MET A 127 8.09 7.26 -13.46
N ILE A 128 7.54 8.10 -12.59
CA ILE A 128 6.15 8.01 -12.14
C ILE A 128 5.19 8.11 -13.34
N ASP A 129 5.38 9.10 -14.20
CA ASP A 129 4.55 9.31 -15.38
C ASP A 129 4.61 8.11 -16.34
N THR A 130 5.79 7.52 -16.49
CA THR A 130 5.97 6.33 -17.33
C THR A 130 5.24 5.12 -16.73
N MET A 131 5.35 4.92 -15.41
CA MET A 131 4.64 3.84 -14.72
C MET A 131 3.13 4.00 -14.84
N ASN A 132 2.61 5.22 -14.71
CA ASN A 132 1.19 5.50 -14.89
C ASN A 132 0.71 5.17 -16.31
N LYS A 133 1.45 5.55 -17.33
CA LYS A 133 1.15 5.20 -18.74
C LYS A 133 1.16 3.68 -18.97
N MET A 134 2.07 2.97 -18.31
CA MET A 134 2.10 1.50 -18.38
C MET A 134 0.85 0.91 -17.71
N ASN A 135 0.48 1.43 -16.54
CA ASN A 135 -0.71 0.98 -15.83
C ASN A 135 -1.99 1.17 -16.64
N GLU A 136 -2.16 2.34 -17.27
CA GLU A 136 -3.29 2.62 -18.16
C GLU A 136 -3.41 1.58 -19.29
N LYS A 137 -2.28 1.20 -19.89
CA LYS A 137 -2.27 0.16 -20.93
C LYS A 137 -2.65 -1.21 -20.40
N ILE A 138 -2.19 -1.57 -19.20
CA ILE A 138 -2.52 -2.84 -18.56
C ILE A 138 -4.02 -2.90 -18.24
N GLU A 139 -4.57 -1.83 -17.68
CA GLU A 139 -5.99 -1.73 -17.36
C GLU A 139 -6.87 -1.75 -18.62
N GLY A 140 -6.45 -1.07 -19.67
CA GLY A 140 -7.16 -1.04 -20.97
C GLY A 140 -7.09 -2.36 -21.74
N ALA A 141 -6.13 -3.26 -21.40
CA ALA A 141 -5.99 -4.57 -22.03
C ALA A 141 -6.87 -5.66 -21.35
N ASN A 142 -7.41 -5.38 -20.18
CA ASN A 142 -8.32 -6.23 -19.42
C ASN A 142 -9.76 -5.75 -19.66
#